data_df220663a6c7ad20cd840810b8906eb0
#
_entry.id   df220663a6c7ad20cd840810b8906eb0
#
_cell.length_a   1.000
_cell.length_b   1.000
_cell.length_c   1.000
_cell.angle_alpha   90.00
_cell.angle_beta   90.00
_cell.angle_gamma   90.00
#
_symmetry.space_group_name_H-M   'P 1'
#
loop_
_entity.id
_entity.type
_entity.pdbx_description
1 polymer ?
#
loop_
_entity_poly.entity_id
_entity_poly.type
_entity_poly.pdbx_seq_one_letter_code
_entity_poly.pdbx_strand_id
1 'polypeptide(L)'
;MSDKKQEGIMPSQQQMQAMAIKQQIDNLVKKHEDLSNMDTPKPYIETRADGFDYVDEGYMRGLLNKHFPMWSWEIRKYEILGDVEIIVHGKLTVVDEGLPRYFEAVASHRIAKNAKGYVNISNNLKSANTDAFKVAVNRLCNIADDVYRKQVVDYNLDDVQRANIEKILSGIGDNELSDKIHDEVDSLGINSQNYKQTIIKLNKMKESVNE
;
A
#
# COMPACT_ATOMS: atom_id res chain seq x y z
N MET A 1 25.55 31.90 54.25
CA MET A 1 25.31 31.26 52.97
C MET A 1 23.83 31.39 52.70
N SER A 2 23.45 32.25 51.76
CA SER A 2 22.04 32.60 51.46
C SER A 2 21.59 31.78 50.24
N ASP A 3 20.75 30.79 50.48
CA ASP A 3 20.10 30.03 49.42
C ASP A 3 19.08 30.95 48.72
N LYS A 4 19.45 31.45 47.54
CA LYS A 4 18.51 32.07 46.62
C LYS A 4 17.61 30.96 46.03
N LYS A 5 16.39 30.84 46.57
CA LYS A 5 15.29 30.13 45.88
C LYS A 5 15.12 30.77 44.50
N GLN A 6 15.39 30.01 43.43
CA GLN A 6 14.98 30.37 42.11
C GLN A 6 13.45 30.31 42.07
N GLU A 7 12.77 31.45 42.09
CA GLU A 7 11.36 31.56 41.77
C GLU A 7 11.19 31.17 40.30
N GLY A 8 10.59 30.01 40.04
CA GLY A 8 10.26 29.57 38.71
C GLY A 8 9.24 30.54 38.06
N ILE A 9 9.66 31.25 37.03
CA ILE A 9 8.80 32.16 36.26
C ILE A 9 7.70 31.32 35.63
N MET A 10 6.43 31.52 36.08
CA MET A 10 5.30 30.87 35.45
C MET A 10 5.17 31.30 33.97
N PRO A 11 4.97 30.35 33.05
CA PRO A 11 4.80 30.69 31.63
C PRO A 11 3.57 31.59 31.42
N SER A 12 3.69 32.52 30.48
CA SER A 12 2.55 33.38 30.10
C SER A 12 1.43 32.55 29.48
N GLN A 13 0.21 33.07 29.41
CA GLN A 13 -0.95 32.42 28.79
C GLN A 13 -0.66 32.02 27.32
N GLN A 14 0.05 32.87 26.57
CA GLN A 14 0.48 32.57 25.20
C GLN A 14 1.48 31.42 25.13
N GLN A 15 2.41 31.35 26.06
CA GLN A 15 3.37 30.24 26.15
C GLN A 15 2.66 28.93 26.50
N MET A 16 1.70 28.95 27.42
CA MET A 16 0.91 27.75 27.75
C MET A 16 0.10 27.25 26.56
N GLN A 17 -0.53 28.15 25.79
CA GLN A 17 -1.24 27.79 24.56
C GLN A 17 -0.31 27.20 23.51
N ALA A 18 0.84 27.80 23.28
CA ALA A 18 1.84 27.28 22.33
C ALA A 18 2.34 25.89 22.73
N MET A 19 2.57 25.67 24.04
CA MET A 19 2.96 24.35 24.55
C MET A 19 1.87 23.29 24.36
N ALA A 20 0.59 23.67 24.60
CA ALA A 20 -0.53 22.76 24.40
C ALA A 20 -0.71 22.36 22.92
N ILE A 21 -0.60 23.31 21.99
CA ILE A 21 -0.65 23.05 20.54
C ILE A 21 0.52 22.14 20.13
N LYS A 22 1.73 22.42 20.61
CA LYS A 22 2.90 21.57 20.32
C LYS A 22 2.68 20.15 20.82
N GLN A 23 2.20 19.97 22.05
CA GLN A 23 1.90 18.64 22.60
C GLN A 23 0.85 17.90 21.76
N GLN A 24 -0.17 18.59 21.29
CA GLN A 24 -1.20 18.04 20.41
C GLN A 24 -0.61 17.52 19.08
N ILE A 25 0.28 18.32 18.48
CA ILE A 25 1.00 17.92 17.24
C ILE A 25 1.90 16.72 17.50
N ASP A 26 2.67 16.74 18.59
CA ASP A 26 3.58 15.64 18.94
C ASP A 26 2.80 14.32 19.17
N ASN A 27 1.65 14.38 19.85
CA ASN A 27 0.77 13.22 20.04
C ASN A 27 0.23 12.69 18.71
N LEU A 28 -0.20 13.59 17.82
CA LEU A 28 -0.71 13.24 16.49
C LEU A 28 0.37 12.54 15.65
N VAL A 29 1.57 13.11 15.59
CA VAL A 29 2.70 12.53 14.85
C VAL A 29 3.02 11.15 15.39
N LYS A 30 3.18 11.00 16.71
CA LYS A 30 3.48 9.71 17.33
C LYS A 30 2.41 8.66 17.03
N LYS A 31 1.12 9.00 17.15
CA LYS A 31 0.01 8.08 16.84
C LYS A 31 0.05 7.62 15.39
N HIS A 32 0.35 8.53 14.45
CA HIS A 32 0.45 8.20 13.03
C HIS A 32 1.66 7.32 12.73
N GLU A 33 2.80 7.58 13.36
CA GLU A 33 3.99 6.73 13.25
C GLU A 33 3.72 5.33 13.79
N ASP A 34 3.11 5.21 14.97
CA ASP A 34 2.76 3.93 15.58
C ASP A 34 1.82 3.10 14.67
N LEU A 35 0.80 3.74 14.07
CA LEU A 35 -0.13 3.08 13.16
C LEU A 35 0.50 2.73 11.80
N SER A 36 1.34 3.62 11.27
CA SER A 36 2.04 3.41 10.00
C SER A 36 3.04 2.26 10.03
N ASN A 37 3.64 2.02 11.21
CA ASN A 37 4.64 0.97 11.42
C ASN A 37 4.03 -0.32 11.98
N MET A 38 2.71 -0.39 12.11
CA MET A 38 2.02 -1.57 12.64
C MET A 38 1.92 -2.65 11.57
N ASP A 39 2.42 -3.85 11.87
CA ASP A 39 2.19 -5.04 11.03
C ASP A 39 0.73 -5.50 11.14
N THR A 40 0.15 -5.82 9.98
CA THR A 40 -1.19 -6.41 9.92
C THR A 40 -1.15 -7.87 10.39
N PRO A 41 -1.91 -8.25 11.43
CA PRO A 41 -1.89 -9.63 11.91
C PRO A 41 -2.41 -10.61 10.86
N LYS A 42 -1.71 -11.74 10.68
CA LYS A 42 -2.02 -12.75 9.66
C LYS A 42 -3.49 -13.18 9.56
N PRO A 43 -4.26 -13.34 10.68
CA PRO A 43 -5.68 -13.72 10.58
C PRO A 43 -6.58 -12.72 9.83
N TYR A 44 -6.12 -11.49 9.63
CA TYR A 44 -6.86 -10.44 8.91
C TYR A 44 -6.36 -10.24 7.48
N ILE A 45 -5.42 -11.06 7.02
CA ILE A 45 -4.90 -11.04 5.66
C ILE A 45 -5.50 -12.24 4.93
N GLU A 46 -6.19 -11.97 3.83
CA GLU A 46 -6.75 -12.99 2.95
C GLU A 46 -6.10 -12.88 1.57
N THR A 47 -5.75 -14.03 0.99
CA THR A 47 -5.19 -14.10 -0.37
C THR A 47 -6.28 -14.45 -1.36
N ARG A 48 -6.47 -13.62 -2.38
CA ARG A 48 -7.43 -13.85 -3.47
C ARG A 48 -6.92 -14.94 -4.41
N ALA A 49 -7.82 -15.48 -5.22
CA ALA A 49 -7.49 -16.51 -6.22
C ALA A 49 -6.46 -16.06 -7.26
N ASP A 50 -6.34 -14.74 -7.50
CA ASP A 50 -5.33 -14.12 -8.37
C ASP A 50 -3.97 -13.91 -7.69
N GLY A 51 -3.82 -14.34 -6.42
CA GLY A 51 -2.57 -14.26 -5.66
C GLY A 51 -2.35 -12.94 -4.93
N PHE A 52 -3.28 -12.00 -5.01
CA PHE A 52 -3.18 -10.73 -4.27
C PHE A 52 -3.72 -10.87 -2.85
N ASP A 53 -2.96 -10.36 -1.90
CA ASP A 53 -3.38 -10.24 -0.51
C ASP A 53 -4.28 -9.02 -0.32
N TYR A 54 -5.26 -9.13 0.54
CA TYR A 54 -6.10 -8.02 0.96
C TYR A 54 -6.40 -8.11 2.46
N VAL A 55 -6.69 -6.99 3.05
CA VAL A 55 -6.97 -6.89 4.49
C VAL A 55 -8.47 -6.86 4.72
N ASP A 56 -8.91 -7.60 5.75
CA ASP A 56 -10.31 -7.59 6.18
C ASP A 56 -10.76 -6.17 6.58
N GLU A 57 -11.92 -5.75 6.07
CA GLU A 57 -12.49 -4.42 6.37
C GLU A 57 -12.80 -4.25 7.85
N GLY A 58 -13.21 -5.32 8.52
CA GLY A 58 -13.51 -5.30 9.96
C GLY A 58 -12.28 -4.97 10.80
N TYR A 59 -11.09 -5.44 10.40
CA TYR A 59 -9.83 -5.07 11.05
C TYR A 59 -9.56 -3.57 10.92
N MET A 60 -9.63 -3.01 9.72
CA MET A 60 -9.39 -1.59 9.47
C MET A 60 -10.39 -0.71 10.22
N ARG A 61 -11.67 -1.10 10.23
CA ARG A 61 -12.72 -0.45 11.02
C ARG A 61 -12.47 -0.54 12.52
N GLY A 62 -11.96 -1.68 12.99
CA GLY A 62 -11.55 -1.88 14.39
C GLY A 62 -10.46 -0.88 14.81
N LEU A 63 -9.48 -0.63 13.96
CA LEU A 63 -8.44 0.38 14.19
C LEU A 63 -9.02 1.79 14.23
N LEU A 64 -9.96 2.14 13.33
CA LEU A 64 -10.66 3.43 13.39
C LEU A 64 -11.41 3.59 14.71
N ASN A 65 -12.18 2.57 15.13
CA ASN A 65 -12.92 2.62 16.40
C ASN A 65 -12.00 2.81 17.61
N LYS A 66 -10.80 2.23 17.56
CA LYS A 66 -9.83 2.32 18.66
C LYS A 66 -9.08 3.64 18.70
N HIS A 67 -8.61 4.13 17.57
CA HIS A 67 -7.68 5.26 17.49
C HIS A 67 -8.32 6.58 17.04
N PHE A 68 -9.48 6.51 16.38
CA PHE A 68 -10.25 7.65 15.86
C PHE A 68 -11.74 7.47 16.17
N PRO A 69 -12.17 7.38 17.43
CA PRO A 69 -13.52 6.97 17.79
C PRO A 69 -14.64 7.86 17.21
N MET A 70 -14.30 9.08 16.81
CA MET A 70 -15.22 10.01 16.14
C MET A 70 -14.98 10.03 14.63
N TRP A 71 -15.19 8.89 13.98
CA TRP A 71 -15.09 8.77 12.54
C TRP A 71 -16.47 8.60 11.90
N SER A 72 -16.58 8.98 10.62
CA SER A 72 -17.75 8.71 9.79
C SER A 72 -17.33 8.38 8.35
N TRP A 73 -18.12 7.54 7.71
CA TRP A 73 -17.99 7.21 6.29
C TRP A 73 -19.26 7.64 5.55
N GLU A 74 -19.10 8.36 4.44
CA GLU A 74 -20.18 8.85 3.61
C GLU A 74 -19.96 8.45 2.16
N ILE A 75 -20.94 7.83 1.52
CA ILE A 75 -20.93 7.64 0.07
C ILE A 75 -21.36 8.97 -0.57
N ARG A 76 -20.44 9.64 -1.23
CA ARG A 76 -20.68 10.92 -1.91
C ARG A 76 -21.39 10.72 -3.23
N LYS A 77 -20.99 9.69 -3.96
CA LYS A 77 -21.53 9.34 -5.27
C LYS A 77 -21.28 7.87 -5.56
N TYR A 78 -22.17 7.26 -6.31
CA TYR A 78 -21.92 6.02 -7.01
C TYR A 78 -22.48 6.13 -8.43
N GLU A 79 -21.87 5.41 -9.36
CA GLU A 79 -22.30 5.37 -10.76
C GLU A 79 -21.99 4.01 -11.39
N ILE A 80 -22.75 3.69 -12.44
CA ILE A 80 -22.50 2.50 -13.24
C ILE A 80 -21.90 2.98 -14.56
N LEU A 81 -20.68 2.56 -14.84
CA LEU A 81 -19.95 2.92 -16.05
C LEU A 81 -20.12 1.84 -17.11
N GLY A 82 -20.74 2.20 -18.23
CA GLY A 82 -20.87 1.34 -19.41
C GLY A 82 -21.46 -0.03 -19.13
N ASP A 83 -22.32 -0.16 -18.10
CA ASP A 83 -22.87 -1.44 -17.64
C ASP A 83 -21.80 -2.51 -17.27
N VAL A 84 -20.58 -2.10 -17.00
CA VAL A 84 -19.44 -2.99 -16.76
C VAL A 84 -18.95 -2.88 -15.32
N GLU A 85 -18.93 -1.67 -14.79
CA GLU A 85 -18.38 -1.40 -13.45
C GLU A 85 -19.31 -0.54 -12.62
N ILE A 86 -19.33 -0.79 -11.31
CA ILE A 86 -19.88 0.12 -10.31
C ILE A 86 -18.69 0.86 -9.71
N ILE A 87 -18.76 2.20 -9.73
CA ILE A 87 -17.79 3.08 -9.13
C ILE A 87 -18.42 3.70 -7.90
N VAL A 88 -17.70 3.70 -6.79
CA VAL A 88 -18.09 4.38 -5.56
C VAL A 88 -17.05 5.44 -5.23
N HIS A 89 -17.52 6.65 -4.98
CA HIS A 89 -16.76 7.75 -4.41
C HIS A 89 -17.25 7.96 -2.98
N GLY A 90 -16.37 7.78 -2.01
CA GLY A 90 -16.66 7.92 -0.59
C GLY A 90 -15.74 8.89 0.11
N LYS A 91 -16.18 9.36 1.29
CA LYS A 91 -15.46 10.28 2.15
C LYS A 91 -15.39 9.74 3.57
N LEU A 92 -14.17 9.50 4.04
CA LEU A 92 -13.88 9.24 5.45
C LEU A 92 -13.63 10.58 6.15
N THR A 93 -14.30 10.81 7.26
CA THR A 93 -14.02 11.94 8.16
C THR A 93 -13.60 11.38 9.51
N VAL A 94 -12.55 11.93 10.10
CA VAL A 94 -12.08 11.60 11.45
C VAL A 94 -11.86 12.88 12.24
N VAL A 95 -11.99 12.81 13.57
CA VAL A 95 -11.50 13.84 14.47
C VAL A 95 -10.24 13.29 15.14
N ASP A 96 -9.11 13.88 14.83
CA ASP A 96 -7.80 13.43 15.25
C ASP A 96 -7.14 14.49 16.12
N GLU A 97 -6.94 14.18 17.42
CA GLU A 97 -6.47 15.14 18.44
C GLU A 97 -7.25 16.48 18.42
N GLY A 98 -8.56 16.40 18.22
CA GLY A 98 -9.45 17.57 18.11
C GLY A 98 -9.43 18.27 16.75
N LEU A 99 -8.65 17.80 15.78
CA LEU A 99 -8.59 18.35 14.44
C LEU A 99 -9.43 17.51 13.47
N PRO A 100 -10.42 18.09 12.78
CA PRO A 100 -11.17 17.37 11.75
C PRO A 100 -10.29 17.16 10.51
N ARG A 101 -10.21 15.91 10.03
CA ARG A 101 -9.52 15.52 8.81
C ARG A 101 -10.44 14.67 7.95
N TYR A 102 -10.27 14.74 6.65
CA TYR A 102 -11.06 13.93 5.72
C TYR A 102 -10.18 13.37 4.60
N PHE A 103 -10.59 12.21 4.09
CA PHE A 103 -9.93 11.50 3.01
C PHE A 103 -10.99 11.01 2.03
N GLU A 104 -10.87 11.39 0.79
CA GLU A 104 -11.73 10.89 -0.27
C GLU A 104 -11.06 9.75 -1.01
N ALA A 105 -11.86 8.77 -1.40
CA ALA A 105 -11.40 7.63 -2.15
C ALA A 105 -12.45 7.18 -3.16
N VAL A 106 -11.95 6.65 -4.27
CA VAL A 106 -12.74 6.06 -5.33
C VAL A 106 -12.29 4.61 -5.50
N ALA A 107 -13.25 3.70 -5.61
CA ALA A 107 -12.99 2.33 -6.01
C ALA A 107 -14.09 1.84 -6.95
N SER A 108 -13.77 0.84 -7.76
CA SER A 108 -14.73 0.21 -8.65
C SER A 108 -14.78 -1.31 -8.43
N HIS A 109 -15.91 -1.87 -8.80
CA HIS A 109 -16.07 -3.32 -8.83
C HIS A 109 -16.80 -3.73 -10.11
N ARG A 110 -16.27 -4.78 -10.76
CA ARG A 110 -16.84 -5.28 -12.02
C ARG A 110 -18.19 -5.91 -11.78
N ILE A 111 -19.17 -5.58 -12.65
CA ILE A 111 -20.51 -6.14 -12.60
C ILE A 111 -20.53 -7.49 -13.31
N ALA A 112 -20.94 -8.53 -12.61
CA ALA A 112 -21.18 -9.82 -13.20
C ALA A 112 -22.51 -9.80 -13.98
N LYS A 113 -22.50 -10.30 -15.22
CA LYS A 113 -23.67 -10.48 -16.07
C LYS A 113 -23.79 -11.92 -16.53
N ASN A 114 -25.00 -12.38 -16.73
CA ASN A 114 -25.33 -13.61 -17.42
C ASN A 114 -26.41 -13.37 -18.49
N ALA A 115 -26.87 -14.41 -19.15
CA ALA A 115 -27.89 -14.31 -20.20
C ALA A 115 -29.25 -13.72 -19.73
N LYS A 116 -29.50 -13.67 -18.42
CA LYS A 116 -30.72 -13.10 -17.81
C LYS A 116 -30.53 -11.66 -17.32
N GLY A 117 -29.33 -11.06 -17.48
CA GLY A 117 -29.00 -9.70 -17.07
C GLY A 117 -27.98 -9.62 -15.95
N TYR A 118 -28.09 -8.61 -15.10
CA TYR A 118 -27.16 -8.37 -14.00
C TYR A 118 -27.27 -9.42 -12.90
N VAL A 119 -26.13 -9.93 -12.45
CA VAL A 119 -26.05 -10.86 -11.33
C VAL A 119 -25.58 -10.09 -10.11
N ASN A 120 -26.47 -9.99 -9.11
CA ASN A 120 -26.10 -9.53 -7.77
C ASN A 120 -25.46 -8.12 -7.69
N ILE A 121 -26.02 -7.16 -8.41
CA ILE A 121 -25.54 -5.77 -8.48
C ILE A 121 -25.35 -5.12 -7.10
N SER A 122 -26.21 -5.50 -6.13
CA SER A 122 -26.11 -4.99 -4.76
C SER A 122 -24.84 -5.44 -4.05
N ASN A 123 -24.35 -6.66 -4.31
CA ASN A 123 -23.07 -7.11 -3.76
C ASN A 123 -21.89 -6.40 -4.42
N ASN A 124 -21.97 -6.16 -5.74
CA ASN A 124 -20.94 -5.39 -6.45
C ASN A 124 -20.84 -3.95 -5.90
N LEU A 125 -21.97 -3.31 -5.58
CA LEU A 125 -22.00 -2.01 -4.95
C LEU A 125 -21.37 -2.05 -3.53
N LYS A 126 -21.70 -3.07 -2.72
CA LYS A 126 -21.09 -3.26 -1.40
C LYS A 126 -19.58 -3.46 -1.50
N SER A 127 -19.12 -4.27 -2.46
CA SER A 127 -17.69 -4.51 -2.67
C SER A 127 -16.96 -3.22 -3.06
N ALA A 128 -17.48 -2.46 -4.03
CA ALA A 128 -16.90 -1.18 -4.41
C ALA A 128 -16.87 -0.17 -3.26
N ASN A 129 -17.92 -0.15 -2.42
CA ASN A 129 -17.96 0.69 -1.23
C ASN A 129 -16.91 0.27 -0.18
N THR A 130 -16.79 -1.02 0.09
CA THR A 130 -15.78 -1.57 1.01
C THR A 130 -14.37 -1.25 0.53
N ASP A 131 -14.10 -1.37 -0.76
CA ASP A 131 -12.79 -1.08 -1.32
C ASP A 131 -12.48 0.42 -1.26
N ALA A 132 -13.45 1.30 -1.56
CA ALA A 132 -13.28 2.74 -1.39
C ALA A 132 -13.01 3.12 0.08
N PHE A 133 -13.72 2.52 1.02
CA PHE A 133 -13.49 2.70 2.45
C PHE A 133 -12.07 2.29 2.86
N LYS A 134 -11.62 1.10 2.48
CA LYS A 134 -10.27 0.60 2.78
C LYS A 134 -9.17 1.53 2.23
N VAL A 135 -9.34 2.02 1.00
CA VAL A 135 -8.41 3.00 0.41
C VAL A 135 -8.36 4.30 1.23
N ALA A 136 -9.49 4.81 1.68
CA ALA A 136 -9.54 6.02 2.51
C ALA A 136 -8.87 5.80 3.87
N VAL A 137 -9.08 4.65 4.52
CA VAL A 137 -8.45 4.28 5.80
C VAL A 137 -6.94 4.12 5.65
N ASN A 138 -6.49 3.47 4.58
CA ASN A 138 -5.05 3.36 4.29
C ASN A 138 -4.40 4.75 4.14
N ARG A 139 -5.04 5.68 3.40
CA ARG A 139 -4.54 7.05 3.21
C ARG A 139 -4.48 7.89 4.48
N LEU A 140 -5.22 7.54 5.52
CA LEU A 140 -5.24 8.28 6.78
C LEU A 140 -3.87 8.27 7.47
N CYS A 141 -3.26 7.09 7.63
CA CYS A 141 -1.94 6.91 8.24
C CYS A 141 -1.29 5.57 7.86
N ASN A 142 -1.34 5.19 6.59
CA ASN A 142 -0.73 3.97 6.04
C ASN A 142 -1.19 2.66 6.72
N ILE A 143 -2.41 2.63 7.26
CA ILE A 143 -2.96 1.40 7.86
C ILE A 143 -2.96 0.28 6.82
N ALA A 144 -2.41 -0.88 7.17
CA ALA A 144 -2.27 -2.07 6.32
C ALA A 144 -1.33 -1.89 5.11
N ASP A 145 -0.46 -0.89 5.13
CA ASP A 145 0.48 -0.63 4.04
C ASP A 145 1.52 -1.75 3.89
N ASP A 146 1.85 -2.45 4.98
CA ASP A 146 2.68 -3.65 5.00
C ASP A 146 2.16 -4.79 4.10
N VAL A 147 0.84 -4.87 3.92
CA VAL A 147 0.19 -5.84 3.02
C VAL A 147 0.16 -5.30 1.59
N TYR A 148 -0.29 -4.06 1.41
CA TYR A 148 -0.49 -3.48 0.08
C TYR A 148 0.82 -3.14 -0.64
N ARG A 149 1.88 -2.74 0.06
CA ARG A 149 3.21 -2.49 -0.54
C ARG A 149 3.85 -3.77 -1.11
N LYS A 150 3.61 -4.91 -0.52
CA LYS A 150 4.10 -6.20 -1.05
C LYS A 150 3.48 -6.56 -2.41
N GLN A 151 2.41 -5.89 -2.80
CA GLN A 151 1.73 -6.09 -4.08
C GLN A 151 2.30 -5.21 -5.20
N VAL A 152 3.18 -4.28 -4.89
CA VAL A 152 3.99 -3.61 -5.92
C VAL A 152 4.99 -4.65 -6.39
N VAL A 153 4.71 -5.25 -7.53
CA VAL A 153 5.62 -6.20 -8.15
C VAL A 153 6.91 -5.45 -8.43
N ASP A 154 7.96 -5.77 -7.69
CA ASP A 154 9.30 -5.30 -8.04
C ASP A 154 9.75 -6.10 -9.26
N TYR A 155 9.71 -5.45 -10.40
CA TYR A 155 10.17 -6.03 -11.66
C TYR A 155 11.69 -6.09 -11.75
N ASN A 156 12.42 -5.41 -10.87
CA ASN A 156 13.87 -5.44 -10.89
C ASN A 156 14.38 -6.84 -10.53
N LEU A 157 15.49 -7.22 -11.13
CA LEU A 157 16.25 -8.39 -10.69
C LEU A 157 16.98 -8.05 -9.39
N ASP A 158 16.96 -8.98 -8.43
CA ASP A 158 17.79 -8.87 -7.22
C ASP A 158 19.27 -9.12 -7.54
N ASP A 159 20.16 -8.81 -6.60
CA ASP A 159 21.60 -8.93 -6.78
C ASP A 159 22.04 -10.39 -7.09
N VAL A 160 21.35 -11.38 -6.53
CA VAL A 160 21.63 -12.80 -6.76
C VAL A 160 21.22 -13.19 -8.18
N GLN A 161 20.09 -12.71 -8.66
CA GLN A 161 19.60 -12.95 -10.02
C GLN A 161 20.53 -12.30 -11.06
N ARG A 162 20.95 -11.05 -10.82
CA ARG A 162 21.92 -10.35 -11.68
C ARG A 162 23.25 -11.10 -11.72
N ALA A 163 23.82 -11.44 -10.57
CA ALA A 163 25.08 -12.19 -10.50
C ALA A 163 25.00 -13.55 -11.19
N ASN A 164 23.85 -14.22 -11.17
CA ASN A 164 23.68 -15.49 -11.87
C ASN A 164 23.63 -15.31 -13.39
N ILE A 165 22.99 -14.26 -13.92
CA ILE A 165 23.04 -13.93 -15.35
C ILE A 165 24.48 -13.67 -15.77
N GLU A 166 25.22 -12.83 -15.05
CA GLU A 166 26.63 -12.53 -15.33
C GLU A 166 27.50 -13.78 -15.38
N LYS A 167 27.31 -14.69 -14.45
CA LYS A 167 28.04 -15.98 -14.40
C LYS A 167 27.76 -16.86 -15.64
N ILE A 168 26.54 -16.85 -16.15
CA ILE A 168 26.18 -17.60 -17.34
C ILE A 168 26.77 -16.93 -18.58
N LEU A 169 26.64 -15.62 -18.72
CA LEU A 169 27.16 -14.82 -19.82
C LEU A 169 28.70 -14.96 -19.93
N SER A 170 29.40 -14.87 -18.80
CA SER A 170 30.86 -15.11 -18.74
C SER A 170 31.26 -16.52 -19.20
N GLY A 171 30.35 -17.50 -19.01
CA GLY A 171 30.60 -18.88 -19.49
C GLY A 171 30.27 -19.10 -20.96
N ILE A 172 29.50 -18.19 -21.60
CA ILE A 172 29.21 -18.18 -23.04
C ILE A 172 30.37 -17.46 -23.79
N GLY A 173 30.90 -16.36 -23.23
CA GLY A 173 32.02 -15.61 -23.79
C GLY A 173 31.68 -14.78 -25.01
N ASP A 174 30.41 -14.48 -25.28
CA ASP A 174 29.91 -13.64 -26.38
C ASP A 174 29.60 -12.25 -25.86
N ASN A 175 30.43 -11.26 -26.24
CA ASN A 175 30.31 -9.89 -25.80
C ASN A 175 29.07 -9.20 -26.37
N GLU A 176 28.70 -9.45 -27.63
CA GLU A 176 27.52 -8.84 -28.27
C GLU A 176 26.24 -9.34 -27.60
N LEU A 177 26.17 -10.61 -27.27
CA LEU A 177 25.06 -11.18 -26.49
C LEU A 177 25.02 -10.59 -25.08
N SER A 178 26.17 -10.40 -24.42
CA SER A 178 26.24 -9.79 -23.09
C SER A 178 25.69 -8.38 -23.08
N ASP A 179 26.12 -7.53 -24.03
CA ASP A 179 25.64 -6.16 -24.14
C ASP A 179 24.13 -6.11 -24.36
N LYS A 180 23.61 -6.97 -25.24
CA LYS A 180 22.17 -7.07 -25.51
C LYS A 180 21.37 -7.51 -24.28
N ILE A 181 21.86 -8.45 -23.51
CA ILE A 181 21.19 -8.90 -22.28
C ILE A 181 21.22 -7.80 -21.22
N HIS A 182 22.32 -7.05 -21.09
CA HIS A 182 22.38 -5.92 -20.17
C HIS A 182 21.34 -4.84 -20.53
N ASP A 183 21.24 -4.47 -21.81
CA ASP A 183 20.24 -3.53 -22.29
C ASP A 183 18.80 -4.01 -22.00
N GLU A 184 18.53 -5.32 -22.17
CA GLU A 184 17.23 -5.91 -21.84
C GLU A 184 16.96 -5.92 -20.32
N VAL A 185 17.96 -6.09 -19.47
CA VAL A 185 17.83 -6.00 -18.00
C VAL A 185 17.54 -4.55 -17.59
N ASP A 186 18.26 -3.59 -18.14
CA ASP A 186 18.11 -2.18 -17.78
C ASP A 186 16.79 -1.59 -18.29
N SER A 187 16.28 -2.08 -19.42
CA SER A 187 14.95 -1.71 -19.95
C SER A 187 13.78 -2.50 -19.35
N LEU A 188 14.03 -3.38 -18.38
CA LEU A 188 13.06 -4.31 -17.78
C LEU A 188 12.45 -5.33 -18.76
N GLY A 189 13.03 -5.52 -19.92
CA GLY A 189 12.70 -6.61 -20.83
C GLY A 189 13.00 -7.99 -20.21
N ILE A 190 14.12 -8.05 -19.47
CA ILE A 190 14.43 -9.15 -18.54
C ILE A 190 14.19 -8.65 -17.11
N ASN A 191 13.32 -9.34 -16.37
CA ASN A 191 12.85 -8.91 -15.07
C ASN A 191 12.56 -10.11 -14.14
N SER A 192 12.20 -9.83 -12.89
CA SER A 192 11.95 -10.86 -11.86
C SER A 192 10.88 -11.89 -12.26
N GLN A 193 9.90 -11.53 -13.10
CA GLN A 193 8.83 -12.43 -13.53
C GLN A 193 9.30 -13.42 -14.61
N ASN A 194 10.12 -12.97 -15.56
CA ASN A 194 10.58 -13.80 -16.67
C ASN A 194 12.00 -14.36 -16.45
N TYR A 195 12.66 -14.03 -15.33
CA TYR A 195 14.00 -14.48 -14.99
C TYR A 195 14.25 -15.98 -15.19
N LYS A 196 13.35 -16.84 -14.67
CA LYS A 196 13.50 -18.31 -14.80
C LYS A 196 13.54 -18.76 -16.24
N GLN A 197 12.69 -18.19 -17.09
CA GLN A 197 12.66 -18.52 -18.52
C GLN A 197 13.92 -18.03 -19.24
N THR A 198 14.42 -16.86 -18.85
CA THR A 198 15.66 -16.29 -19.37
C THR A 198 16.85 -17.18 -19.02
N ILE A 199 16.98 -17.62 -17.76
CA ILE A 199 18.04 -18.51 -17.33
C ILE A 199 18.03 -19.85 -18.10
N ILE A 200 16.85 -20.42 -18.36
CA ILE A 200 16.73 -21.65 -19.16
C ILE A 200 17.24 -21.42 -20.58
N LYS A 201 16.93 -20.29 -21.21
CA LYS A 201 17.41 -19.96 -22.56
C LYS A 201 18.93 -19.75 -22.60
N LEU A 202 19.47 -19.00 -21.65
CA LEU A 202 20.90 -18.72 -21.56
C LEU A 202 21.73 -20.00 -21.30
N ASN A 203 21.24 -20.89 -20.44
CA ASN A 203 21.91 -22.17 -20.21
C ASN A 203 21.92 -23.07 -21.47
N LYS A 204 20.84 -23.10 -22.25
CA LYS A 204 20.84 -23.84 -23.55
C LYS A 204 21.82 -23.25 -24.54
N MET A 205 21.96 -21.91 -24.60
CA MET A 205 22.97 -21.27 -25.45
C MET A 205 24.38 -21.62 -25.00
N LYS A 206 24.64 -21.67 -23.68
CA LYS A 206 25.93 -22.07 -23.11
C LYS A 206 26.29 -23.52 -23.45
N GLU A 207 25.34 -24.43 -23.41
CA GLU A 207 25.55 -25.85 -23.79
C GLU A 207 25.92 -25.96 -25.26
N SER A 208 25.24 -25.24 -26.16
CA SER A 208 25.50 -25.24 -27.60
C SER A 208 26.83 -24.60 -28.04
N VAL A 209 27.47 -23.80 -27.20
CA VAL A 209 28.80 -23.21 -27.46
C VAL A 209 29.94 -24.17 -27.01
N ASN A 210 29.62 -25.12 -26.10
CA ASN A 210 30.61 -26.08 -25.57
C ASN A 210 30.59 -27.42 -26.27
N GLU A 211 29.71 -27.62 -27.26
CA GLU A 211 29.69 -28.76 -28.20
C GLU A 211 30.46 -28.41 -29.50
#